data_123049f861c734a2a2077c0c023d7471
#
_entry.id   123049f861c734a2a2077c0c023d7471
#
_cell.length_a   1.000
_cell.length_b   1.000
_cell.length_c   1.000
_cell.angle_alpha   90.00
_cell.angle_beta   90.00
_cell.angle_gamma   90.00
#
_symmetry.space_group_name_H-M   'P 1'
#
loop_
_entity.id
_entity.type
_entity.pdbx_description
1 polymer ?
#
loop_
_entity_poly.entity_id
_entity_poly.type
_entity_poly.pdbx_seq_one_letter_code
_entity_poly.pdbx_strand_id
1 'polypeptide(L)'
;MRTIVAKRMTGKVALAAFLTICTLAVQAAGQMSASGADRFTIRRSQVSPGVRLTRIIDSRGPNRISVLTVDPSRAPTIDVALARNKLPGNQRTSGMAAEHGAVAAVNGTFGLPGGRPVGLFAEDGDLKTSSLTWGRAFAPTHDKTNYFFGHPGFSVTATGDTSGTILRVHTWNEGPPAKDEIAGYTTAGRRMIQPPTDACSARLLPRSKQAWAENQDGFERQMIVDRVRCSDQRMKRLGGIVLATPTWGLLAPKLRSLLQGEPVMMRWSFGWPGALDVLPGNPTLLEGGDNVGYSCASPFCGRNPRTGVGLDGEGPVLLVTVDGRRPGYSVGMTLAEFARQFERLGASWALNLDGGGSTTMWVEGRVINRPSDPAGERYVSSALLVLGGQDPGEVEPLSYGSLAFGTSTGGRTSTDSALAVSSSPEGPSLQSVLSGELAADDPGSTGGLLDAIDGGDVEPAARLSPALQRIADDFEDGVARP
;
A
#
# COMPACT_ATOMS: atom_id res chain seq x y z
N MET A 1 -42.49 65.89 -55.05
CA MET A 1 -41.11 66.25 -54.67
C MET A 1 -41.12 66.82 -53.25
N ARG A 2 -40.67 66.08 -52.29
CA ARG A 2 -40.38 66.56 -50.92
C ARG A 2 -38.94 66.14 -50.57
N THR A 3 -38.09 67.16 -50.51
CA THR A 3 -36.66 67.02 -50.22
C THR A 3 -36.48 66.81 -48.70
N ILE A 4 -35.86 65.70 -48.32
CA ILE A 4 -35.50 65.45 -46.93
C ILE A 4 -34.04 65.96 -46.75
N VAL A 5 -33.87 66.95 -45.88
CA VAL A 5 -32.58 67.50 -45.50
C VAL A 5 -32.00 66.66 -44.34
N ALA A 6 -30.97 65.93 -44.62
CA ALA A 6 -30.21 65.21 -43.58
C ALA A 6 -29.32 66.18 -42.78
N LYS A 7 -29.61 66.36 -41.49
CA LYS A 7 -28.83 67.19 -40.58
C LYS A 7 -27.57 66.41 -40.11
N ARG A 8 -26.38 66.82 -40.57
CA ARG A 8 -25.13 66.24 -40.07
C ARG A 8 -24.95 66.50 -38.57
N MET A 9 -25.02 65.48 -37.75
CA MET A 9 -24.58 65.55 -36.34
C MET A 9 -23.04 65.70 -36.28
N THR A 10 -22.60 66.73 -35.59
CA THR A 10 -21.21 67.07 -35.44
C THR A 10 -20.50 66.04 -34.59
N GLY A 11 -19.31 65.52 -34.98
CA GLY A 11 -18.56 64.38 -34.42
C GLY A 11 -18.20 64.45 -32.94
N LYS A 12 -18.51 65.54 -32.22
CA LYS A 12 -18.27 65.67 -30.78
C LYS A 12 -19.34 64.98 -29.94
N VAL A 13 -20.58 64.85 -30.40
CA VAL A 13 -21.67 64.16 -29.67
C VAL A 13 -21.55 62.65 -29.84
N ALA A 14 -21.08 62.16 -31.00
CA ALA A 14 -20.87 60.72 -31.23
C ALA A 14 -19.69 60.17 -30.41
N LEU A 15 -18.63 60.95 -30.18
CA LEU A 15 -17.48 60.53 -29.41
C LEU A 15 -17.79 60.44 -27.89
N ALA A 16 -18.62 61.36 -27.36
CA ALA A 16 -19.05 61.31 -25.95
C ALA A 16 -19.98 60.13 -25.65
N ALA A 17 -20.88 59.79 -26.59
CA ALA A 17 -21.75 58.64 -26.44
C ALA A 17 -20.99 57.30 -26.49
N PHE A 18 -19.94 57.21 -27.34
CA PHE A 18 -19.12 56.00 -27.43
C PHE A 18 -18.23 55.80 -26.20
N LEU A 19 -17.65 56.87 -25.64
CA LEU A 19 -16.87 56.81 -24.41
C LEU A 19 -17.73 56.44 -23.18
N THR A 20 -18.96 56.92 -23.12
CA THR A 20 -19.87 56.58 -22.00
C THR A 20 -20.34 55.13 -22.08
N ILE A 21 -20.55 54.58 -23.27
CA ILE A 21 -20.93 53.14 -23.46
C ILE A 21 -19.72 52.24 -23.14
N CYS A 22 -18.50 52.62 -23.55
CA CYS A 22 -17.30 51.83 -23.18
C CYS A 22 -17.00 51.86 -21.70
N THR A 23 -17.19 52.97 -20.99
CA THR A 23 -17.00 53.03 -19.53
C THR A 23 -18.04 52.23 -18.76
N LEU A 24 -19.29 52.22 -19.19
CA LEU A 24 -20.34 51.37 -18.62
C LEU A 24 -20.10 49.87 -18.88
N ALA A 25 -19.60 49.51 -20.07
CA ALA A 25 -19.25 48.14 -20.39
C ALA A 25 -18.05 47.63 -19.56
N VAL A 26 -17.05 48.45 -19.30
CA VAL A 26 -15.90 48.10 -18.45
C VAL A 26 -16.30 48.02 -16.98
N GLN A 27 -17.21 48.86 -16.51
CA GLN A 27 -17.76 48.76 -15.14
C GLN A 27 -18.67 47.55 -14.97
N ALA A 28 -19.46 47.17 -15.97
CA ALA A 28 -20.27 45.95 -15.94
C ALA A 28 -19.41 44.68 -16.00
N ALA A 29 -18.32 44.66 -16.74
CA ALA A 29 -17.36 43.54 -16.75
C ALA A 29 -16.59 43.45 -15.44
N GLY A 30 -16.30 44.58 -14.76
CA GLY A 30 -15.67 44.59 -13.43
C GLY A 30 -16.59 44.11 -12.27
N GLN A 31 -17.91 44.21 -12.44
CA GLN A 31 -18.86 43.76 -11.40
C GLN A 31 -19.34 42.31 -11.56
N MET A 32 -19.06 41.66 -12.70
CA MET A 32 -19.40 40.24 -12.90
C MET A 32 -18.35 39.25 -12.32
N SER A 33 -17.26 39.76 -11.74
CA SER A 33 -16.18 38.91 -11.18
C SER A 33 -16.21 38.75 -9.64
N ALA A 34 -17.23 39.19 -8.93
CA ALA A 34 -17.21 39.25 -7.46
C ALA A 34 -18.19 38.29 -6.76
N SER A 35 -18.75 37.27 -7.41
CA SER A 35 -19.70 36.34 -6.75
C SER A 35 -19.36 34.86 -6.83
N GLY A 36 -18.11 34.50 -7.13
CA GLY A 36 -17.60 33.16 -6.98
C GLY A 36 -16.49 33.14 -5.93
N ALA A 37 -16.83 33.22 -4.63
CA ALA A 37 -15.82 32.88 -3.62
C ALA A 37 -15.20 31.56 -4.03
N ASP A 38 -13.87 31.54 -4.28
CA ASP A 38 -13.15 30.37 -4.73
C ASP A 38 -13.50 29.20 -3.83
N ARG A 39 -14.12 28.17 -4.41
CA ARG A 39 -14.50 26.96 -3.66
C ARG A 39 -13.30 26.35 -2.94
N PHE A 40 -12.13 26.51 -3.55
CA PHE A 40 -10.89 25.91 -3.06
C PHE A 40 -9.88 26.96 -2.67
N THR A 41 -9.36 26.89 -1.45
CA THR A 41 -8.12 27.57 -1.04
C THR A 41 -6.98 26.58 -1.05
N ILE A 42 -5.95 26.82 -1.85
CA ILE A 42 -4.82 25.91 -2.03
C ILE A 42 -3.54 26.59 -1.55
N ARG A 43 -2.78 25.92 -0.66
CA ARG A 43 -1.46 26.34 -0.23
C ARG A 43 -0.46 25.23 -0.52
N ARG A 44 0.70 25.57 -1.08
CA ARG A 44 1.78 24.63 -1.41
C ARG A 44 3.06 25.01 -0.67
N SER A 45 3.80 24.02 -0.20
CA SER A 45 5.14 24.17 0.39
C SER A 45 6.01 23.00 -0.04
N GLN A 46 7.31 23.28 -0.25
CA GLN A 46 8.31 22.23 -0.41
C GLN A 46 8.64 21.68 0.99
N VAL A 47 8.76 20.36 1.08
CA VAL A 47 9.17 19.65 2.32
C VAL A 47 10.63 19.24 2.21
N SER A 48 11.00 18.55 1.11
CA SER A 48 12.37 18.20 0.76
C SER A 48 12.47 18.06 -0.78
N PRO A 49 13.65 17.92 -1.37
CA PRO A 49 13.75 17.61 -2.80
C PRO A 49 12.81 16.47 -3.19
N GLY A 50 11.98 16.65 -4.21
CA GLY A 50 10.97 15.68 -4.65
C GLY A 50 9.74 15.53 -3.77
N VAL A 51 9.64 16.17 -2.59
CA VAL A 51 8.50 16.06 -1.67
C VAL A 51 7.81 17.40 -1.49
N ARG A 52 6.55 17.49 -1.92
CA ARG A 52 5.73 18.70 -1.83
C ARG A 52 4.46 18.46 -1.04
N LEU A 53 4.17 19.35 -0.11
CA LEU A 53 2.91 19.39 0.63
C LEU A 53 1.95 20.39 -0.03
N THR A 54 0.74 19.92 -0.34
CA THR A 54 -0.38 20.76 -0.79
C THR A 54 -1.51 20.65 0.23
N ARG A 55 -1.96 21.78 0.77
CA ARG A 55 -3.14 21.88 1.63
C ARG A 55 -4.28 22.49 0.86
N ILE A 56 -5.43 21.83 0.87
CA ILE A 56 -6.64 22.20 0.16
C ILE A 56 -7.77 22.38 1.17
N ILE A 57 -8.42 23.53 1.15
CA ILE A 57 -9.66 23.79 1.88
C ILE A 57 -10.77 23.85 0.84
N ASP A 58 -11.69 22.87 0.84
CA ASP A 58 -12.94 22.91 0.10
C ASP A 58 -14.01 23.54 0.98
N SER A 59 -14.50 24.71 0.61
CA SER A 59 -15.54 25.42 1.38
C SER A 59 -16.91 24.76 1.33
N ARG A 60 -17.16 23.89 0.35
CA ARG A 60 -18.40 23.14 0.21
C ARG A 60 -18.31 21.81 0.94
N GLY A 61 -18.84 21.79 2.15
CA GLY A 61 -18.88 20.55 2.84
C GLY A 61 -18.46 20.55 4.30
N PRO A 62 -17.68 21.52 4.86
CA PRO A 62 -16.32 21.88 4.45
C PRO A 62 -15.36 20.69 4.61
N ASN A 63 -14.28 20.68 3.83
CA ASN A 63 -13.24 19.64 3.96
C ASN A 63 -11.83 20.25 3.97
N ARG A 64 -10.95 19.69 4.78
CA ARG A 64 -9.54 19.99 4.81
C ARG A 64 -8.76 18.77 4.37
N ILE A 65 -8.01 18.94 3.30
CA ILE A 65 -7.29 17.88 2.60
C ILE A 65 -5.81 18.25 2.62
N SER A 66 -4.97 17.29 3.00
CA SER A 66 -3.52 17.42 2.89
C SER A 66 -3.02 16.35 1.93
N VAL A 67 -2.19 16.76 0.98
CA VAL A 67 -1.62 15.91 -0.08
C VAL A 67 -0.11 16.06 -0.04
N LEU A 68 0.60 14.97 0.18
CA LEU A 68 2.02 14.85 -0.10
C LEU A 68 2.16 14.29 -1.52
N THR A 69 2.86 15.02 -2.37
CA THR A 69 3.29 14.57 -3.70
C THR A 69 4.75 14.17 -3.58
N VAL A 70 5.05 12.90 -3.81
CA VAL A 70 6.40 12.32 -3.73
C VAL A 70 6.83 11.94 -5.14
N ASP A 71 7.84 12.65 -5.66
CA ASP A 71 8.40 12.43 -6.99
C ASP A 71 9.64 11.53 -6.87
N PRO A 72 9.55 10.24 -7.21
CA PRO A 72 10.66 9.29 -7.03
C PRO A 72 11.88 9.62 -7.90
N SER A 73 11.70 10.36 -9.00
CA SER A 73 12.81 10.76 -9.87
C SER A 73 13.80 11.72 -9.19
N ARG A 74 13.42 12.29 -8.04
CA ARG A 74 14.24 13.21 -7.23
C ARG A 74 14.75 12.59 -5.93
N ALA A 75 14.87 11.28 -5.93
CA ALA A 75 15.47 10.49 -4.86
C ALA A 75 14.74 10.39 -3.49
N PRO A 76 13.54 10.97 -3.22
CA PRO A 76 12.82 10.53 -2.04
C PRO A 76 12.37 9.08 -2.22
N THR A 77 12.37 8.32 -1.13
CA THR A 77 11.88 6.96 -1.13
C THR A 77 10.63 6.82 -0.29
N ILE A 78 9.77 5.88 -0.67
CA ILE A 78 8.62 5.49 0.13
C ILE A 78 8.93 4.16 0.79
N ASP A 79 8.65 4.10 2.08
CA ASP A 79 8.96 2.96 2.94
C ASP A 79 7.75 2.63 3.82
N VAL A 80 7.71 1.43 4.39
CA VAL A 80 6.67 1.05 5.35
C VAL A 80 7.31 0.77 6.71
N ALA A 81 6.58 1.04 7.79
CA ALA A 81 7.04 0.73 9.13
C ALA A 81 6.00 -0.06 9.91
N LEU A 82 6.44 -1.16 10.51
CA LEU A 82 5.66 -1.91 11.49
C LEU A 82 5.88 -1.31 12.88
N ALA A 83 4.80 -0.99 13.57
CA ALA A 83 4.86 -0.43 14.92
C ALA A 83 5.75 -1.26 15.84
N ARG A 84 6.85 -0.64 16.35
CA ARG A 84 7.85 -1.27 17.23
C ARG A 84 8.51 -2.53 16.63
N ASN A 85 8.40 -2.74 15.34
CA ASN A 85 8.85 -3.96 14.66
C ASN A 85 8.35 -5.26 15.38
N LYS A 86 7.09 -5.26 15.86
CA LYS A 86 6.47 -6.36 16.64
C LYS A 86 5.00 -6.57 16.29
N LEU A 87 4.59 -7.84 16.39
CA LEU A 87 3.22 -8.30 16.20
C LEU A 87 2.68 -8.94 17.49
N PRO A 88 1.61 -8.44 18.07
CA PRO A 88 1.01 -7.14 17.81
C PRO A 88 1.85 -5.99 18.34
N GLY A 89 1.73 -4.82 17.74
CA GLY A 89 2.42 -3.62 18.14
C GLY A 89 1.62 -2.37 17.75
N ASN A 90 1.62 -1.37 18.62
CA ASN A 90 0.99 -0.08 18.37
C ASN A 90 1.97 1.05 18.66
N GLN A 91 2.02 2.04 17.76
CA GLN A 91 2.87 3.21 17.87
C GLN A 91 2.20 4.38 17.17
N ARG A 92 2.53 5.61 17.54
CA ARG A 92 2.08 6.79 16.81
C ARG A 92 2.80 6.88 15.47
N THR A 93 2.13 7.36 14.42
CA THR A 93 2.74 7.63 13.10
C THR A 93 3.94 8.55 13.25
N SER A 94 3.80 9.62 14.07
CA SER A 94 4.90 10.54 14.38
C SER A 94 6.11 9.85 15.02
N GLY A 95 5.88 8.85 15.87
CA GLY A 95 6.95 8.07 16.50
C GLY A 95 7.68 7.18 15.51
N MET A 96 6.95 6.47 14.63
CA MET A 96 7.56 5.67 13.56
C MET A 96 8.34 6.54 12.59
N ALA A 97 7.77 7.69 12.18
CA ALA A 97 8.45 8.65 11.31
C ALA A 97 9.78 9.14 11.91
N ALA A 98 9.79 9.52 13.18
CA ALA A 98 10.99 9.98 13.85
C ALA A 98 12.05 8.87 14.02
N GLU A 99 11.65 7.65 14.35
CA GLU A 99 12.56 6.49 14.48
C GLU A 99 13.27 6.14 13.18
N HIS A 100 12.60 6.32 12.02
CA HIS A 100 13.15 6.01 10.70
C HIS A 100 13.75 7.23 9.99
N GLY A 101 13.82 8.39 10.63
CA GLY A 101 14.38 9.62 10.02
C GLY A 101 13.55 10.13 8.83
N ALA A 102 12.25 9.82 8.79
CA ALA A 102 11.38 10.24 7.70
C ALA A 102 11.22 11.77 7.67
N VAL A 103 11.04 12.36 6.49
CA VAL A 103 10.67 13.78 6.33
C VAL A 103 9.16 13.98 6.38
N ALA A 104 8.39 12.94 6.03
CA ALA A 104 6.94 12.92 6.14
C ALA A 104 6.42 11.49 6.34
N ALA A 105 5.21 11.34 6.84
CA ALA A 105 4.54 10.05 7.02
C ALA A 105 3.03 10.20 7.07
N VAL A 106 2.32 9.10 6.73
CA VAL A 106 0.91 8.91 7.03
C VAL A 106 0.71 7.58 7.77
N ASN A 107 -0.39 7.45 8.52
CA ASN A 107 -0.75 6.17 9.09
C ASN A 107 -0.96 5.11 7.99
N GLY A 108 -0.63 3.87 8.29
CA GLY A 108 -0.67 2.75 7.34
C GLY A 108 -2.01 2.03 7.29
N THR A 109 -1.92 0.70 7.27
CA THR A 109 -3.07 -0.19 7.13
C THR A 109 -3.90 -0.29 8.41
N PHE A 110 -5.07 -0.89 8.28
CA PHE A 110 -5.94 -1.24 9.38
C PHE A 110 -5.25 -2.20 10.36
N GLY A 111 -5.51 -2.04 11.63
CA GLY A 111 -4.99 -2.91 12.68
C GLY A 111 -6.11 -3.70 13.36
N LEU A 112 -5.85 -4.98 13.63
CA LEU A 112 -6.67 -5.77 14.56
C LEU A 112 -6.46 -5.25 16.00
N PRO A 113 -7.38 -5.55 16.92
CA PRO A 113 -7.18 -5.26 18.33
C PRO A 113 -5.80 -5.75 18.81
N GLY A 114 -5.07 -4.88 19.51
CA GLY A 114 -3.68 -5.15 19.91
C GLY A 114 -2.63 -4.72 18.88
N GLY A 115 -2.99 -4.30 17.66
CA GLY A 115 -2.07 -3.69 16.69
C GLY A 115 -1.37 -4.68 15.76
N ARG A 116 -2.07 -5.73 15.29
CA ARG A 116 -1.60 -6.54 14.17
C ARG A 116 -2.14 -5.97 12.86
N PRO A 117 -1.30 -5.70 11.85
CA PRO A 117 -1.76 -5.30 10.52
C PRO A 117 -2.75 -6.31 9.92
N VAL A 118 -3.78 -5.81 9.25
CA VAL A 118 -4.72 -6.63 8.49
C VAL A 118 -4.23 -6.75 7.05
N GLY A 119 -4.10 -7.98 6.57
CA GLY A 119 -3.61 -8.25 5.22
C GLY A 119 -2.17 -8.72 5.17
N LEU A 120 -1.64 -8.91 3.97
CA LEU A 120 -0.24 -9.26 3.76
C LEU A 120 0.62 -8.01 3.98
N PHE A 121 1.50 -8.06 4.97
CA PHE A 121 2.39 -6.98 5.33
C PHE A 121 3.85 -7.46 5.32
N ALA A 122 4.70 -6.76 4.61
CA ALA A 122 6.14 -6.98 4.56
C ALA A 122 6.89 -5.66 4.71
N GLU A 123 8.06 -5.69 5.31
CA GLU A 123 8.95 -4.57 5.56
C GLU A 123 10.38 -5.03 5.29
N ASP A 124 11.10 -4.33 4.42
CA ASP A 124 12.48 -4.64 4.01
C ASP A 124 12.66 -6.11 3.54
N GLY A 125 11.73 -6.65 2.77
CA GLY A 125 11.72 -8.05 2.35
C GLY A 125 11.38 -9.05 3.45
N ASP A 126 11.22 -8.63 4.71
CA ASP A 126 10.84 -9.49 5.83
C ASP A 126 9.31 -9.58 5.93
N LEU A 127 8.79 -10.75 5.57
CA LEU A 127 7.36 -11.03 5.67
C LEU A 127 6.91 -10.99 7.14
N LYS A 128 5.98 -10.12 7.46
CA LYS A 128 5.44 -9.97 8.83
C LYS A 128 4.12 -10.70 9.01
N THR A 129 3.18 -10.56 8.07
CA THR A 129 1.88 -11.24 8.09
C THR A 129 1.48 -11.72 6.71
N SER A 130 0.71 -12.78 6.62
CA SER A 130 0.29 -13.39 5.37
C SER A 130 -1.20 -13.29 5.08
N SER A 131 -1.99 -12.71 5.99
CA SER A 131 -3.43 -12.68 5.82
C SER A 131 -3.82 -12.01 4.50
N LEU A 132 -4.47 -12.75 3.61
CA LEU A 132 -4.98 -12.25 2.33
C LEU A 132 -6.44 -11.76 2.44
N THR A 133 -6.95 -11.60 3.65
CA THR A 133 -8.37 -11.31 3.90
C THR A 133 -8.88 -10.07 3.15
N TRP A 134 -8.01 -9.10 2.86
CA TRP A 134 -8.36 -7.89 2.15
C TRP A 134 -7.72 -7.76 0.77
N GLY A 135 -6.88 -8.70 0.39
CA GLY A 135 -6.42 -8.96 -0.97
C GLY A 135 -5.80 -7.82 -1.78
N ARG A 136 -5.79 -6.57 -1.31
CA ARG A 136 -5.23 -5.42 -2.04
C ARG A 136 -4.10 -4.79 -1.25
N ALA A 137 -3.05 -4.35 -1.95
CA ALA A 137 -1.91 -3.68 -1.34
C ALA A 137 -1.25 -2.68 -2.28
N PHE A 138 -0.44 -1.83 -1.69
CA PHE A 138 0.55 -0.98 -2.32
C PHE A 138 1.94 -1.52 -1.96
N ALA A 139 2.86 -1.59 -2.92
CA ALA A 139 4.21 -2.07 -2.70
C ALA A 139 5.23 -1.28 -3.53
N PRO A 140 6.19 -0.59 -2.90
CA PRO A 140 7.36 -0.06 -3.60
C PRO A 140 8.32 -1.19 -3.97
N THR A 141 9.01 -1.05 -5.11
CA THR A 141 10.11 -1.92 -5.51
C THR A 141 11.38 -1.63 -4.71
N HIS A 142 12.35 -2.54 -4.77
CA HIS A 142 13.65 -2.39 -4.10
C HIS A 142 14.38 -1.08 -4.46
N ASP A 143 14.39 -0.74 -5.72
CA ASP A 143 14.98 0.50 -6.21
C ASP A 143 14.13 1.75 -5.88
N LYS A 144 12.95 1.54 -5.27
CA LYS A 144 11.99 2.58 -4.87
C LYS A 144 11.52 3.47 -6.04
N THR A 145 11.74 3.02 -7.29
CA THR A 145 11.37 3.78 -8.51
C THR A 145 10.03 3.34 -9.08
N ASN A 146 9.62 2.09 -8.82
CA ASN A 146 8.37 1.52 -9.28
C ASN A 146 7.47 1.13 -8.10
N TYR A 147 6.18 1.01 -8.39
CA TYR A 147 5.16 0.74 -7.37
C TYR A 147 4.12 -0.22 -7.93
N PHE A 148 3.75 -1.22 -7.13
CA PHE A 148 2.66 -2.13 -7.43
C PHE A 148 1.40 -1.73 -6.67
N PHE A 149 0.26 -1.84 -7.35
CA PHE A 149 -1.07 -1.79 -6.78
C PHE A 149 -1.85 -3.02 -7.20
N GLY A 150 -2.58 -3.64 -6.31
CA GLY A 150 -3.42 -4.78 -6.66
C GLY A 150 -3.38 -5.89 -5.63
N HIS A 151 -3.48 -7.12 -6.10
CA HIS A 151 -3.47 -8.31 -5.26
C HIS A 151 -2.06 -8.87 -5.15
N PRO A 152 -1.39 -8.77 -3.99
CA PRO A 152 -0.11 -9.45 -3.79
C PRO A 152 -0.33 -10.96 -3.77
N GLY A 153 0.62 -11.70 -4.32
CA GLY A 153 0.71 -13.12 -4.12
C GLY A 153 1.26 -13.47 -2.73
N PHE A 154 1.06 -14.70 -2.31
CA PHE A 154 1.72 -15.25 -1.15
C PHE A 154 2.23 -16.65 -1.47
N SER A 155 3.52 -16.79 -1.52
CA SER A 155 4.19 -18.08 -1.67
C SER A 155 5.36 -18.18 -0.72
N VAL A 156 5.33 -19.15 0.18
CA VAL A 156 6.46 -19.46 1.06
C VAL A 156 6.72 -20.96 1.01
N THR A 157 7.97 -21.34 0.72
CA THR A 157 8.41 -22.74 0.68
C THR A 157 9.64 -22.93 1.54
N ALA A 158 9.77 -24.15 2.10
CA ALA A 158 10.97 -24.62 2.77
C ALA A 158 11.38 -25.93 2.14
N THR A 159 12.59 -26.01 1.57
CA THR A 159 13.11 -27.20 0.90
C THR A 159 14.33 -27.72 1.63
N GLY A 160 14.22 -28.94 2.19
CA GLY A 160 15.34 -29.63 2.83
C GLY A 160 16.27 -30.24 1.79
N ASP A 161 17.55 -29.89 1.86
CA ASP A 161 18.55 -30.30 0.87
C ASP A 161 18.85 -31.81 0.91
N THR A 162 18.83 -32.43 2.10
CA THR A 162 19.15 -33.84 2.27
C THR A 162 17.92 -34.73 2.21
N SER A 163 16.85 -34.31 2.87
CA SER A 163 15.59 -35.07 2.89
C SER A 163 14.79 -35.00 1.59
N GLY A 164 15.07 -33.99 0.75
CA GLY A 164 14.25 -33.66 -0.42
C GLY A 164 12.84 -33.17 -0.06
N THR A 165 12.60 -32.89 1.21
CA THR A 165 11.30 -32.47 1.71
C THR A 165 10.97 -31.06 1.25
N ILE A 166 9.85 -30.86 0.57
CA ILE A 166 9.35 -29.54 0.17
C ILE A 166 8.10 -29.24 0.99
N LEU A 167 8.15 -28.23 1.86
CA LEU A 167 7.02 -27.74 2.65
C LEU A 167 6.51 -26.44 2.04
N ARG A 168 5.21 -26.40 1.75
CA ARG A 168 4.52 -25.14 1.45
C ARG A 168 3.97 -24.58 2.76
N VAL A 169 4.29 -23.33 3.07
CA VAL A 169 3.76 -22.61 4.23
C VAL A 169 2.51 -21.86 3.82
N HIS A 170 1.42 -22.02 4.59
CA HIS A 170 0.10 -21.52 4.24
C HIS A 170 -0.21 -20.20 4.93
N THR A 171 0.32 -20.01 6.15
CA THR A 171 0.10 -18.80 6.95
C THR A 171 1.39 -18.35 7.62
N TRP A 172 1.52 -17.06 7.93
CA TRP A 172 2.73 -16.49 8.51
C TRP A 172 2.40 -15.51 9.64
N ASN A 173 2.88 -15.81 10.84
CA ASN A 173 2.56 -15.06 12.07
C ASN A 173 1.05 -14.85 12.27
N GLU A 174 0.29 -15.87 11.94
CA GLU A 174 -1.17 -15.94 12.12
C GLU A 174 -1.54 -16.77 13.36
N GLY A 175 -2.80 -17.18 13.42
CA GLY A 175 -3.28 -18.15 14.40
C GLY A 175 -2.71 -19.57 14.21
N PRO A 176 -3.22 -20.56 14.93
CA PRO A 176 -2.84 -21.96 14.73
C PRO A 176 -3.28 -22.44 13.33
N PRO A 177 -2.48 -23.28 12.67
CA PRO A 177 -2.80 -23.82 11.34
C PRO A 177 -3.97 -24.79 11.38
N ALA A 178 -4.71 -24.89 10.27
CA ALA A 178 -5.71 -25.94 10.07
C ALA A 178 -5.05 -27.31 9.82
N LYS A 179 -5.85 -28.38 9.72
CA LYS A 179 -5.36 -29.77 9.61
C LYS A 179 -4.47 -30.03 8.40
N ASP A 180 -4.66 -29.27 7.35
CA ASP A 180 -3.96 -29.38 6.04
C ASP A 180 -3.05 -28.18 5.77
N GLU A 181 -2.70 -27.42 6.81
CA GLU A 181 -1.85 -26.25 6.73
C GLU A 181 -0.54 -26.40 7.51
N ILE A 182 0.48 -25.69 7.06
CA ILE A 182 1.69 -25.38 7.79
C ILE A 182 1.72 -23.86 8.02
N ALA A 183 1.88 -23.46 9.27
CA ALA A 183 2.07 -22.06 9.65
C ALA A 183 3.53 -21.78 10.00
N GLY A 184 4.02 -20.61 9.60
CA GLY A 184 5.32 -20.06 9.97
C GLY A 184 5.21 -19.04 11.10
N TYR A 185 6.13 -19.08 12.05
CA TYR A 185 6.19 -18.18 13.21
C TYR A 185 7.59 -17.61 13.36
N THR A 186 7.70 -16.29 13.39
CA THR A 186 8.97 -15.59 13.56
C THR A 186 9.06 -14.88 14.92
N THR A 187 10.21 -14.29 15.20
CA THR A 187 10.43 -13.48 16.41
C THR A 187 9.70 -12.14 16.39
N ALA A 188 9.17 -11.71 15.23
CA ALA A 188 8.29 -10.54 15.15
C ALA A 188 7.01 -10.75 15.95
N GLY A 189 6.45 -11.99 15.94
CA GLY A 189 5.32 -12.34 16.77
C GLY A 189 5.66 -12.31 18.26
N ARG A 190 4.80 -11.65 19.06
CA ARG A 190 4.90 -11.60 20.53
C ARG A 190 4.18 -12.81 21.17
N ARG A 191 3.87 -12.70 22.46
CA ARG A 191 3.19 -13.77 23.23
C ARG A 191 1.84 -14.19 22.65
N MET A 192 1.15 -13.32 21.93
CA MET A 192 -0.16 -13.59 21.33
C MET A 192 -0.08 -14.37 20.01
N ILE A 193 1.06 -14.30 19.31
CA ILE A 193 1.30 -15.02 18.05
C ILE A 193 2.45 -15.98 18.27
N GLN A 194 2.14 -17.21 18.62
CA GLN A 194 3.11 -18.24 18.96
C GLN A 194 2.77 -19.55 18.27
N PRO A 195 3.79 -20.39 18.02
CA PRO A 195 3.54 -21.77 17.60
C PRO A 195 2.54 -22.45 18.54
N PRO A 196 1.62 -23.26 18.02
CA PRO A 196 0.65 -23.95 18.85
C PRO A 196 1.30 -25.00 19.78
N THR A 197 0.58 -25.38 20.79
CA THR A 197 0.78 -26.66 21.51
C THR A 197 0.12 -27.77 20.69
N ASP A 198 0.43 -29.03 20.97
CA ASP A 198 -0.08 -30.18 20.22
C ASP A 198 0.17 -30.08 18.72
N ALA A 199 1.42 -29.85 18.39
CA ALA A 199 1.86 -29.63 17.02
C ALA A 199 3.13 -30.42 16.67
N CYS A 200 3.20 -30.89 15.43
CA CYS A 200 4.47 -31.21 14.81
C CYS A 200 5.13 -29.88 14.36
N SER A 201 6.32 -29.63 14.84
CA SER A 201 7.03 -28.37 14.60
C SER A 201 8.48 -28.62 14.21
N ALA A 202 8.97 -27.81 13.25
CA ALA A 202 10.38 -27.73 12.89
C ALA A 202 10.89 -26.32 13.20
N ARG A 203 11.97 -26.20 13.96
CA ARG A 203 12.66 -24.94 14.19
C ARG A 203 13.83 -24.83 13.22
N LEU A 204 13.81 -23.75 12.45
CA LEU A 204 14.82 -23.41 11.48
C LEU A 204 15.61 -22.19 12.00
N LEU A 205 16.93 -22.33 12.12
CA LEU A 205 17.82 -21.23 12.49
C LEU A 205 18.55 -20.70 11.26
N PRO A 206 18.78 -19.38 11.14
CA PRO A 206 19.51 -18.83 10.03
C PRO A 206 20.95 -19.35 10.05
N ARG A 207 21.46 -19.78 8.90
CA ARG A 207 22.84 -20.24 8.73
C ARG A 207 23.85 -19.11 8.82
N SER A 208 23.45 -17.89 8.49
CA SER A 208 24.28 -16.69 8.55
C SER A 208 23.51 -15.54 9.17
N LYS A 209 24.21 -14.48 9.57
CA LYS A 209 23.60 -13.22 10.02
C LYS A 209 23.02 -12.40 8.87
N GLN A 210 23.32 -12.80 7.63
CA GLN A 210 22.83 -12.10 6.44
C GLN A 210 21.31 -12.13 6.43
N ALA A 211 20.72 -11.00 6.11
CA ALA A 211 19.32 -10.89 5.81
C ALA A 211 18.93 -11.82 4.64
N TRP A 212 17.73 -11.80 4.23
CA TRP A 212 17.27 -12.50 3.05
C TRP A 212 18.03 -12.00 1.81
N ALA A 213 18.35 -12.90 0.89
CA ALA A 213 18.88 -12.54 -0.42
C ALA A 213 17.69 -12.40 -1.39
N GLU A 214 17.71 -11.35 -2.18
CA GLU A 214 16.78 -11.20 -3.30
C GLU A 214 17.14 -12.19 -4.41
N ASN A 215 16.14 -12.77 -5.06
CA ASN A 215 16.28 -13.57 -6.27
C ASN A 215 15.25 -13.10 -7.32
N GLN A 216 15.28 -13.70 -8.49
CA GLN A 216 14.44 -13.28 -9.62
C GLN A 216 12.93 -13.27 -9.32
N ASP A 217 12.46 -14.14 -8.41
CA ASP A 217 11.03 -14.33 -8.13
C ASP A 217 10.62 -13.81 -6.74
N GLY A 218 11.57 -13.34 -5.92
CA GLY A 218 11.30 -12.91 -4.55
C GLY A 218 12.55 -12.99 -3.67
N PHE A 219 12.47 -13.67 -2.54
CA PHE A 219 13.54 -13.74 -1.54
C PHE A 219 13.86 -15.16 -1.15
N GLU A 220 15.11 -15.39 -0.79
CA GLU A 220 15.55 -16.69 -0.27
C GLU A 220 16.54 -16.55 0.89
N ARG A 221 16.58 -17.55 1.74
CA ARG A 221 17.51 -17.65 2.87
C ARG A 221 17.85 -19.10 3.19
N GLN A 222 19.13 -19.36 3.39
CA GLN A 222 19.58 -20.63 3.90
C GLN A 222 19.38 -20.71 5.42
N MET A 223 18.71 -21.77 5.84
CA MET A 223 18.43 -22.11 7.22
C MET A 223 19.04 -23.46 7.54
N ILE A 224 19.09 -23.81 8.82
CA ILE A 224 19.45 -25.17 9.31
C ILE A 224 18.32 -25.65 10.19
N VAL A 225 17.92 -26.90 10.03
CA VAL A 225 16.98 -27.57 10.94
C VAL A 225 17.65 -27.77 12.29
N ASP A 226 17.29 -26.95 13.26
CA ASP A 226 17.77 -27.11 14.63
C ASP A 226 17.07 -28.25 15.36
N ARG A 227 15.76 -28.36 15.19
CA ARG A 227 14.96 -29.39 15.85
C ARG A 227 13.66 -29.67 15.13
N VAL A 228 13.28 -30.94 15.07
CA VAL A 228 11.94 -31.38 14.65
C VAL A 228 11.34 -32.21 15.79
N ARG A 229 10.09 -31.94 16.15
CA ARG A 229 9.35 -32.75 17.11
C ARG A 229 7.84 -32.59 16.97
N CYS A 230 7.10 -33.63 17.33
CA CYS A 230 5.67 -33.55 17.60
C CYS A 230 5.46 -33.65 19.13
N SER A 231 4.75 -32.70 19.71
CA SER A 231 4.63 -32.62 21.17
C SER A 231 3.46 -31.71 21.55
N ASP A 232 2.89 -31.94 22.71
CA ASP A 232 1.96 -31.06 23.41
C ASP A 232 2.62 -29.76 23.92
N GLN A 233 3.96 -29.70 23.90
CA GLN A 233 4.70 -28.53 24.32
C GLN A 233 5.04 -27.62 23.13
N ARG A 234 4.82 -26.33 23.33
CA ARG A 234 5.15 -25.31 22.35
C ARG A 234 6.66 -25.23 22.03
N MET A 235 6.99 -25.19 20.74
CA MET A 235 8.36 -24.99 20.31
C MET A 235 8.76 -23.50 20.43
N LYS A 236 9.88 -23.23 21.11
CA LYS A 236 10.43 -21.87 21.23
C LYS A 236 11.13 -21.46 19.91
N ARG A 237 10.96 -20.20 19.49
CA ARG A 237 11.53 -19.68 18.23
C ARG A 237 13.06 -19.45 18.28
N LEU A 238 13.61 -19.02 19.40
CA LEU A 238 15.05 -18.83 19.66
C LEU A 238 15.80 -18.06 18.54
N GLY A 239 15.22 -17.00 18.00
CA GLY A 239 15.85 -16.22 16.92
C GLY A 239 15.67 -16.80 15.51
N GLY A 240 14.94 -17.91 15.37
CA GLY A 240 14.64 -18.55 14.10
C GLY A 240 13.17 -18.52 13.73
N ILE A 241 12.84 -19.34 12.76
CA ILE A 241 11.48 -19.60 12.26
C ILE A 241 11.03 -20.94 12.82
N VAL A 242 9.78 -21.02 13.27
CA VAL A 242 9.13 -22.30 13.60
C VAL A 242 8.04 -22.55 12.57
N LEU A 243 8.17 -23.64 11.83
CA LEU A 243 7.10 -24.19 11.01
C LEU A 243 6.30 -25.17 11.87
N ALA A 244 4.99 -25.09 11.84
CA ALA A 244 4.13 -25.95 12.65
C ALA A 244 2.87 -26.37 11.90
N THR A 245 2.40 -27.60 12.18
CA THR A 245 1.13 -28.17 11.74
C THR A 245 0.55 -28.97 12.90
N PRO A 246 -0.78 -29.18 13.02
CA PRO A 246 -1.32 -30.01 14.09
C PRO A 246 -0.73 -31.41 14.09
N THR A 247 -0.57 -32.07 15.27
CA THR A 247 -0.04 -33.44 15.37
C THR A 247 -0.89 -34.46 14.59
N TRP A 248 -2.18 -34.20 14.51
CA TRP A 248 -3.17 -34.99 13.76
C TRP A 248 -3.37 -34.47 12.31
N GLY A 249 -2.63 -33.43 11.91
CA GLY A 249 -2.73 -32.79 10.60
C GLY A 249 -2.16 -33.67 9.47
N LEU A 250 -2.68 -33.50 8.27
CA LEU A 250 -2.26 -34.25 7.07
C LEU A 250 -0.79 -34.01 6.69
N LEU A 251 -0.25 -32.85 7.07
CA LEU A 251 1.12 -32.45 6.76
C LEU A 251 2.14 -32.80 7.86
N ALA A 252 1.70 -33.37 9.00
CA ALA A 252 2.58 -33.77 10.08
C ALA A 252 3.66 -34.80 9.67
N PRO A 253 3.35 -35.87 8.90
CA PRO A 253 4.37 -36.80 8.40
C PRO A 253 5.40 -36.10 7.52
N LYS A 254 4.96 -35.18 6.64
CA LYS A 254 5.84 -34.46 5.75
C LYS A 254 6.74 -33.47 6.51
N LEU A 255 6.24 -32.79 7.53
CA LEU A 255 7.06 -31.91 8.35
C LEU A 255 8.12 -32.69 9.16
N ARG A 256 7.75 -33.91 9.63
CA ARG A 256 8.66 -34.80 10.36
C ARG A 256 9.78 -35.39 9.51
N SER A 257 9.65 -35.41 8.18
CA SER A 257 10.68 -35.94 7.29
C SER A 257 11.89 -35.01 7.16
N LEU A 258 11.83 -33.77 7.64
CA LEU A 258 13.02 -32.92 7.77
C LEU A 258 14.02 -33.54 8.75
N LEU A 259 15.29 -33.55 8.37
CA LEU A 259 16.38 -34.11 9.17
C LEU A 259 17.04 -33.03 10.04
N GLN A 260 17.23 -33.32 11.32
CA GLN A 260 17.97 -32.39 12.18
C GLN A 260 19.40 -32.18 11.66
N GLY A 261 19.82 -30.92 11.57
CA GLY A 261 21.12 -30.51 11.04
C GLY A 261 21.18 -30.31 9.53
N GLU A 262 20.12 -30.70 8.77
CA GLU A 262 20.13 -30.47 7.33
C GLU A 262 19.98 -28.99 6.98
N PRO A 263 20.59 -28.54 5.88
CA PRO A 263 20.28 -27.23 5.29
C PRO A 263 18.86 -27.20 4.73
N VAL A 264 18.21 -26.07 4.88
CA VAL A 264 16.89 -25.78 4.31
C VAL A 264 16.93 -24.48 3.57
N MET A 265 16.52 -24.49 2.31
CA MET A 265 16.29 -23.26 1.56
C MET A 265 14.86 -22.77 1.79
N MET A 266 14.72 -21.64 2.47
CA MET A 266 13.46 -20.93 2.56
C MET A 266 13.35 -19.95 1.40
N ARG A 267 12.20 -19.97 0.69
CA ARG A 267 11.88 -19.00 -0.37
C ARG A 267 10.51 -18.42 -0.14
N TRP A 268 10.35 -17.14 -0.46
CA TRP A 268 9.05 -16.50 -0.47
C TRP A 268 8.95 -15.43 -1.56
N SER A 269 7.73 -15.20 -2.02
CA SER A 269 7.40 -14.22 -3.03
C SER A 269 6.07 -13.56 -2.71
N PHE A 270 5.97 -12.27 -3.04
CA PHE A 270 4.73 -11.52 -2.98
C PHE A 270 4.01 -11.46 -4.34
N GLY A 271 4.51 -12.19 -5.35
CA GLY A 271 3.98 -12.16 -6.72
C GLY A 271 4.33 -10.89 -7.49
N TRP A 272 5.12 -9.99 -6.90
CA TRP A 272 5.60 -8.75 -7.49
C TRP A 272 7.13 -8.72 -7.46
N PRO A 273 7.79 -8.83 -8.63
CA PRO A 273 9.25 -8.84 -8.69
C PRO A 273 9.85 -7.58 -8.06
N GLY A 274 10.86 -7.74 -7.22
CA GLY A 274 11.56 -6.64 -6.57
C GLY A 274 10.77 -5.88 -5.49
N ALA A 275 9.55 -6.29 -5.14
CA ALA A 275 8.82 -5.68 -4.03
C ALA A 275 9.42 -6.07 -2.68
N LEU A 276 9.99 -5.12 -1.95
CA LEU A 276 10.50 -5.31 -0.59
C LEU A 276 9.42 -5.11 0.47
N ASP A 277 8.59 -4.11 0.24
CA ASP A 277 7.59 -3.64 1.16
C ASP A 277 6.21 -3.93 0.61
N VAL A 278 5.29 -4.33 1.48
CA VAL A 278 3.89 -4.52 1.11
C VAL A 278 3.02 -3.92 2.19
N LEU A 279 2.23 -2.92 1.83
CA LEU A 279 1.27 -2.26 2.70
C LEU A 279 -0.15 -2.58 2.22
N PRO A 280 -0.91 -3.41 2.93
CA PRO A 280 -2.29 -3.70 2.57
C PRO A 280 -3.22 -2.50 2.82
N GLY A 281 -4.29 -2.43 2.05
CA GLY A 281 -5.34 -1.42 2.19
C GLY A 281 -6.68 -1.93 1.66
N ASN A 282 -7.76 -1.19 1.97
CA ASN A 282 -9.11 -1.55 1.52
C ASN A 282 -10.09 -0.37 1.69
N PRO A 283 -10.99 -0.14 0.75
CA PRO A 283 -11.04 -0.72 -0.60
C PRO A 283 -10.08 -0.06 -1.58
N THR A 284 -9.96 -0.62 -2.78
CA THR A 284 -9.44 0.11 -3.94
C THR A 284 -10.39 1.26 -4.25
N LEU A 285 -9.84 2.42 -4.53
CA LEU A 285 -10.58 3.63 -4.89
C LEU A 285 -10.54 3.89 -6.39
N LEU A 286 -9.36 3.77 -7.00
CA LEU A 286 -9.15 3.88 -8.44
C LEU A 286 -8.35 2.69 -8.94
N GLU A 287 -8.68 2.22 -10.15
CA GLU A 287 -7.98 1.15 -10.85
C GLU A 287 -7.88 1.49 -12.34
N GLY A 288 -6.64 1.73 -12.83
CA GLY A 288 -6.41 2.09 -14.23
C GLY A 288 -7.08 3.39 -14.68
N GLY A 289 -7.31 4.34 -13.77
CA GLY A 289 -8.04 5.59 -14.02
C GLY A 289 -9.54 5.50 -13.74
N ASP A 290 -10.08 4.30 -13.64
CA ASP A 290 -11.49 4.09 -13.36
C ASP A 290 -11.79 4.20 -11.86
N ASN A 291 -12.83 4.96 -11.52
CA ASN A 291 -13.37 5.02 -10.18
C ASN A 291 -14.16 3.74 -9.89
N VAL A 292 -13.55 2.83 -9.14
CA VAL A 292 -14.20 1.57 -8.76
C VAL A 292 -15.24 1.73 -7.65
N GLY A 293 -15.55 2.96 -7.33
CA GLY A 293 -16.66 3.51 -6.55
C GLY A 293 -17.22 2.57 -5.51
N TYR A 294 -16.60 2.52 -4.33
CA TYR A 294 -17.12 1.68 -3.24
C TYR A 294 -18.23 2.42 -2.48
N SER A 295 -19.44 1.89 -2.55
CA SER A 295 -20.57 2.35 -1.77
C SER A 295 -21.13 1.19 -0.95
N CYS A 296 -21.38 1.40 0.32
CA CYS A 296 -21.99 0.41 1.20
C CYS A 296 -22.89 1.10 2.23
N ALA A 297 -23.79 0.34 2.83
CA ALA A 297 -24.67 0.85 3.89
C ALA A 297 -23.96 0.99 5.26
N SER A 298 -22.75 0.46 5.40
CA SER A 298 -21.97 0.56 6.63
C SER A 298 -21.52 1.99 6.91
N PRO A 299 -21.46 2.42 8.18
CA PRO A 299 -20.82 3.67 8.62
C PRO A 299 -19.40 3.86 8.09
N PHE A 300 -18.67 2.77 7.82
CA PHE A 300 -17.37 2.80 7.18
C PHE A 300 -17.39 3.53 5.82
N CYS A 301 -18.42 3.36 5.01
CA CYS A 301 -18.58 4.05 3.73
C CYS A 301 -19.01 5.51 3.88
N GLY A 302 -19.54 5.89 5.04
CA GLY A 302 -20.01 7.23 5.37
C GLY A 302 -18.90 8.28 5.39
N ARG A 303 -19.25 9.50 5.77
CA ARG A 303 -18.28 10.61 5.90
C ARG A 303 -17.38 10.39 7.10
N ASN A 304 -16.11 10.14 6.83
CA ASN A 304 -15.08 9.92 7.85
C ASN A 304 -13.79 10.69 7.49
N PRO A 305 -12.89 10.93 8.45
CA PRO A 305 -11.51 11.20 8.14
C PRO A 305 -10.96 10.06 7.27
N ARG A 306 -10.12 10.37 6.29
CA ARG A 306 -9.58 9.39 5.34
C ARG A 306 -8.08 9.51 5.22
N THR A 307 -7.43 8.37 4.99
CA THR A 307 -6.03 8.27 4.58
C THR A 307 -5.98 7.35 3.38
N GLY A 308 -5.14 7.68 2.40
CA GLY A 308 -4.97 6.83 1.22
C GLY A 308 -3.68 7.13 0.49
N VAL A 309 -3.28 6.20 -0.35
CA VAL A 309 -2.16 6.29 -1.26
C VAL A 309 -2.65 6.16 -2.69
N GLY A 310 -2.09 6.95 -3.60
CA GLY A 310 -2.39 6.91 -5.02
C GLY A 310 -1.15 7.09 -5.87
N LEU A 311 -1.25 6.72 -7.13
CA LEU A 311 -0.19 6.84 -8.13
C LEU A 311 -0.75 7.54 -9.37
N ASP A 312 -0.04 8.53 -9.86
CA ASP A 312 -0.32 9.23 -11.11
C ASP A 312 0.46 8.58 -12.26
N GLY A 313 -0.12 7.51 -12.83
CA GLY A 313 0.53 6.72 -13.88
C GLY A 313 1.90 6.17 -13.43
N GLU A 314 2.95 6.50 -14.18
CA GLU A 314 4.35 6.25 -13.82
C GLU A 314 4.97 7.45 -13.04
N GLY A 315 4.13 8.38 -12.61
CA GLY A 315 4.52 9.64 -12.01
C GLY A 315 4.59 9.60 -10.49
N PRO A 316 4.37 10.76 -9.85
CA PRO A 316 4.48 10.91 -8.40
C PRO A 316 3.50 10.05 -7.61
N VAL A 317 3.94 9.57 -6.44
CA VAL A 317 3.06 8.96 -5.45
C VAL A 317 2.36 10.06 -4.63
N LEU A 318 1.08 9.87 -4.41
CA LEU A 318 0.21 10.78 -3.66
C LEU A 318 -0.18 10.15 -2.33
N LEU A 319 0.22 10.77 -1.21
CA LEU A 319 -0.30 10.41 0.10
C LEU A 319 -1.32 11.45 0.51
N VAL A 320 -2.56 11.04 0.73
CA VAL A 320 -3.68 11.95 0.94
C VAL A 320 -4.35 11.69 2.27
N THR A 321 -4.53 12.75 3.06
CA THR A 321 -5.37 12.72 4.27
C THR A 321 -6.49 13.75 4.16
N VAL A 322 -7.65 13.38 4.68
CA VAL A 322 -8.82 14.26 4.81
C VAL A 322 -9.23 14.28 6.27
N ASP A 323 -9.25 15.46 6.89
CA ASP A 323 -9.82 15.62 8.22
C ASP A 323 -11.33 15.37 8.21
N GLY A 324 -11.92 14.98 9.34
CA GLY A 324 -13.35 14.74 9.40
C GLY A 324 -13.92 14.75 10.82
N ARG A 325 -15.21 14.40 10.92
CA ARG A 325 -15.96 14.34 12.19
C ARG A 325 -15.97 15.65 12.98
N ARG A 326 -15.76 16.80 12.30
CA ARG A 326 -15.75 18.14 12.90
C ARG A 326 -16.58 19.11 12.07
N PRO A 327 -17.91 19.19 12.33
CA PRO A 327 -18.79 20.16 11.66
C PRO A 327 -18.22 21.58 11.73
N GLY A 328 -18.33 22.33 10.63
CA GLY A 328 -17.79 23.68 10.52
C GLY A 328 -16.28 23.74 10.23
N TYR A 329 -15.53 22.66 10.46
CA TYR A 329 -14.10 22.58 10.15
C TYR A 329 -13.80 21.62 9.00
N SER A 330 -14.16 20.36 9.15
CA SER A 330 -14.05 19.32 8.14
C SER A 330 -14.98 18.18 8.47
N VAL A 331 -15.90 17.86 7.57
CA VAL A 331 -16.90 16.81 7.80
C VAL A 331 -16.39 15.42 7.41
N GLY A 332 -15.32 15.38 6.61
CA GLY A 332 -14.78 14.15 6.05
C GLY A 332 -15.44 13.76 4.73
N MET A 333 -14.99 12.66 4.16
CA MET A 333 -15.43 12.16 2.87
C MET A 333 -15.99 10.74 2.96
N THR A 334 -17.03 10.45 2.17
CA THR A 334 -17.39 9.08 1.82
C THR A 334 -16.27 8.46 0.98
N LEU A 335 -16.23 7.13 0.85
CA LEU A 335 -15.22 6.46 0.00
C LEU A 335 -15.34 6.92 -1.46
N ALA A 336 -16.57 7.08 -1.99
CA ALA A 336 -16.79 7.58 -3.34
C ALA A 336 -16.31 9.03 -3.54
N GLU A 337 -16.45 9.89 -2.53
CA GLU A 337 -15.91 11.26 -2.60
C GLU A 337 -14.38 11.26 -2.51
N PHE A 338 -13.82 10.35 -1.73
CA PHE A 338 -12.38 10.19 -1.59
C PHE A 338 -11.74 9.66 -2.88
N ALA A 339 -12.40 8.70 -3.56
CA ALA A 339 -12.00 8.26 -4.89
C ALA A 339 -11.98 9.44 -5.89
N ARG A 340 -13.09 10.22 -5.96
CA ARG A 340 -13.13 11.43 -6.80
C ARG A 340 -12.07 12.46 -6.43
N GLN A 341 -11.61 12.48 -5.18
CA GLN A 341 -10.51 13.37 -4.80
C GLN A 341 -9.19 12.92 -5.42
N PHE A 342 -8.91 11.62 -5.48
CA PHE A 342 -7.75 11.07 -6.17
C PHE A 342 -7.82 11.31 -7.69
N GLU A 343 -8.98 11.14 -8.31
CA GLU A 343 -9.19 11.51 -9.74
C GLU A 343 -8.82 12.97 -10.01
N ARG A 344 -9.27 13.91 -9.16
CA ARG A 344 -8.95 15.34 -9.30
C ARG A 344 -7.46 15.64 -9.10
N LEU A 345 -6.75 14.79 -8.39
CA LEU A 345 -5.31 14.90 -8.18
C LEU A 345 -4.50 14.25 -9.31
N GLY A 346 -5.17 13.61 -10.29
CA GLY A 346 -4.55 12.97 -11.45
C GLY A 346 -4.15 11.52 -11.21
N ALA A 347 -4.54 10.91 -10.07
CA ALA A 347 -4.20 9.52 -9.81
C ALA A 347 -4.93 8.57 -10.76
N SER A 348 -4.23 7.57 -11.28
CA SER A 348 -4.79 6.43 -12.01
C SER A 348 -5.00 5.20 -11.12
N TRP A 349 -4.28 5.11 -10.00
CA TRP A 349 -4.42 4.07 -8.99
C TRP A 349 -4.57 4.71 -7.62
N ALA A 350 -5.47 4.19 -6.80
CA ALA A 350 -5.61 4.67 -5.43
C ALA A 350 -6.18 3.59 -4.50
N LEU A 351 -5.64 3.54 -3.28
CA LEU A 351 -5.98 2.59 -2.23
C LEU A 351 -6.32 3.33 -0.95
N ASN A 352 -7.44 2.98 -0.32
CA ASN A 352 -7.80 3.48 0.99
C ASN A 352 -7.01 2.76 2.08
N LEU A 353 -6.43 3.51 2.99
CA LEU A 353 -5.76 3.06 4.20
C LEU A 353 -6.66 3.23 5.42
N ASP A 354 -6.15 2.93 6.63
CA ASP A 354 -6.92 3.15 7.84
C ASP A 354 -7.29 4.63 8.02
N GLY A 355 -8.53 4.86 8.37
CA GLY A 355 -9.12 6.18 8.46
C GLY A 355 -9.63 6.52 9.87
N GLY A 356 -10.64 7.40 9.91
CA GLY A 356 -11.26 7.78 11.18
C GLY A 356 -10.25 8.41 12.15
N GLY A 357 -10.21 7.91 13.38
CA GLY A 357 -9.27 8.38 14.41
C GLY A 357 -7.81 8.15 14.10
N SER A 358 -7.50 7.17 13.22
CA SER A 358 -6.12 6.86 12.83
C SER A 358 -5.55 7.86 11.83
N THR A 359 -6.41 8.62 11.11
CA THR A 359 -5.98 9.59 10.08
C THR A 359 -4.96 10.59 10.63
N THR A 360 -3.71 10.42 10.24
CA THR A 360 -2.58 11.25 10.66
C THR A 360 -1.66 11.51 9.48
N MET A 361 -1.27 12.77 9.29
CA MET A 361 -0.15 13.15 8.41
C MET A 361 0.87 13.93 9.24
N TRP A 362 2.07 13.42 9.28
CA TRP A 362 3.21 14.02 9.95
C TRP A 362 4.20 14.55 8.92
N VAL A 363 4.73 15.76 9.13
CA VAL A 363 5.71 16.40 8.24
C VAL A 363 6.69 17.20 9.11
N GLU A 364 7.99 16.96 8.93
CA GLU A 364 9.07 17.73 9.57
C GLU A 364 8.84 17.99 11.07
N GLY A 365 8.64 16.93 11.85
CA GLY A 365 8.50 17.01 13.29
C GLY A 365 7.08 17.33 13.79
N ARG A 366 6.08 17.52 12.93
CA ARG A 366 4.73 17.96 13.32
C ARG A 366 3.63 17.16 12.66
N VAL A 367 2.58 16.84 13.41
CA VAL A 367 1.30 16.40 12.85
C VAL A 367 0.61 17.63 12.26
N ILE A 368 0.36 17.61 10.95
CA ILE A 368 -0.12 18.78 10.20
C ILE A 368 -1.62 18.76 9.93
N ASN A 369 -2.27 17.62 10.05
CA ASN A 369 -3.73 17.50 10.03
C ASN A 369 -4.29 17.58 11.46
N ARG A 370 -5.61 17.46 11.61
CA ARG A 370 -6.26 17.47 12.92
C ARG A 370 -6.95 16.12 13.16
N PRO A 371 -6.27 15.16 13.82
CA PRO A 371 -6.86 13.86 14.16
C PRO A 371 -8.20 14.01 14.87
N SER A 372 -9.15 13.13 14.55
CA SER A 372 -10.52 13.24 15.07
C SER A 372 -10.68 12.74 16.49
N ASP A 373 -9.76 11.91 16.99
CA ASP A 373 -9.81 11.42 18.36
C ASP A 373 -9.57 12.54 19.37
N PRO A 374 -10.27 12.54 20.51
CA PRO A 374 -10.08 13.55 21.55
C PRO A 374 -8.66 13.60 22.11
N ALA A 375 -7.97 12.46 22.18
CA ALA A 375 -6.58 12.35 22.62
C ALA A 375 -5.56 12.77 21.55
N GLY A 376 -6.00 13.18 20.36
CA GLY A 376 -5.16 13.55 19.23
C GLY A 376 -4.73 12.35 18.40
N GLU A 377 -3.44 12.23 18.11
CA GLU A 377 -2.88 11.18 17.28
C GLU A 377 -3.06 9.79 17.92
N ARG A 378 -3.70 8.87 17.18
CA ARG A 378 -3.94 7.49 17.62
C ARG A 378 -2.68 6.64 17.49
N TYR A 379 -2.58 5.62 18.34
CA TYR A 379 -1.63 4.52 18.16
C TYR A 379 -2.15 3.57 17.07
N VAL A 380 -1.30 3.29 16.06
CA VAL A 380 -1.61 2.48 14.87
C VAL A 380 -0.62 1.33 14.72
N SER A 381 -0.95 0.33 13.88
CA SER A 381 -0.12 -0.86 13.67
C SER A 381 1.05 -0.62 12.71
N SER A 382 0.94 0.36 11.82
CA SER A 382 1.91 0.64 10.76
C SER A 382 1.82 2.08 10.27
N ALA A 383 2.84 2.51 9.55
CA ALA A 383 2.89 3.78 8.84
C ALA A 383 3.46 3.62 7.43
N LEU A 384 3.11 4.55 6.56
CA LEU A 384 3.76 4.75 5.26
C LEU A 384 4.65 5.99 5.40
N LEU A 385 5.94 5.81 5.19
CA LEU A 385 6.99 6.79 5.42
C LEU A 385 7.46 7.39 4.10
N VAL A 386 7.89 8.65 4.15
CA VAL A 386 8.62 9.31 3.08
C VAL A 386 10.00 9.66 3.63
N LEU A 387 11.02 9.01 3.12
CA LEU A 387 12.40 9.31 3.42
C LEU A 387 12.88 10.38 2.44
N GLY A 388 13.57 11.39 2.94
CA GLY A 388 14.03 12.53 2.14
C GLY A 388 15.06 12.09 1.11
N GLY A 389 14.93 12.56 -0.14
CA GLY A 389 15.98 12.47 -1.13
C GLY A 389 17.20 13.30 -0.71
N GLN A 390 18.38 12.79 -0.96
CA GLN A 390 19.59 13.60 -0.89
C GLN A 390 19.64 14.55 -2.08
N ASP A 391 20.20 15.74 -1.88
CA ASP A 391 20.46 16.65 -2.99
C ASP A 391 21.43 15.93 -3.97
N PRO A 392 21.16 15.92 -5.31
CA PRO A 392 22.04 15.23 -6.27
C PRO A 392 23.52 15.64 -6.23
N GLY A 393 23.89 16.67 -5.44
CA GLY A 393 25.26 17.10 -5.18
C GLY A 393 25.97 16.40 -4.03
N GLU A 394 25.28 15.60 -3.20
CA GLU A 394 25.84 14.97 -2.00
C GLU A 394 25.43 13.49 -1.94
N VAL A 395 25.88 12.72 -2.95
CA VAL A 395 25.71 11.25 -2.93
C VAL A 395 26.84 10.67 -2.12
N GLU A 396 26.71 10.62 -0.79
CA GLU A 396 27.39 9.62 0.00
C GLU A 396 26.74 8.26 -0.36
N PRO A 397 27.52 7.27 -0.80
CA PRO A 397 26.95 5.97 -1.10
C PRO A 397 26.37 5.40 0.20
N LEU A 398 25.06 5.11 0.19
CA LEU A 398 24.41 4.40 1.27
C LEU A 398 25.24 3.14 1.57
N SER A 399 25.91 3.13 2.71
CA SER A 399 26.67 1.97 3.18
C SER A 399 25.69 0.89 3.67
N TYR A 400 25.03 0.23 2.74
CA TYR A 400 24.58 -1.13 2.97
C TYR A 400 25.83 -1.95 3.23
N GLY A 401 25.95 -2.53 4.42
CA GLY A 401 27.13 -3.15 4.96
C GLY A 401 27.95 -3.91 3.91
N SER A 402 29.20 -3.48 3.76
CA SER A 402 30.19 -3.95 2.81
C SER A 402 30.13 -5.45 2.56
N LEU A 403 29.62 -5.85 1.40
CA LEU A 403 29.96 -7.13 0.81
C LEU A 403 31.37 -6.98 0.21
N ALA A 404 32.39 -7.31 0.99
CA ALA A 404 33.77 -7.46 0.48
C ALA A 404 33.77 -8.64 -0.48
N PHE A 405 33.68 -8.39 -1.77
CA PHE A 405 34.09 -9.35 -2.79
C PHE A 405 35.61 -9.40 -2.82
N GLY A 406 36.16 -10.55 -2.47
CA GLY A 406 37.56 -10.84 -2.60
C GLY A 406 38.01 -10.68 -4.06
N THR A 407 38.87 -9.71 -4.30
CA THR A 407 39.54 -9.51 -5.58
C THR A 407 40.53 -10.64 -5.86
N SER A 408 40.19 -11.50 -6.81
CA SER A 408 41.19 -12.30 -7.51
C SER A 408 41.81 -11.45 -8.60
N THR A 409 43.08 -11.13 -8.44
CA THR A 409 43.93 -10.44 -9.40
C THR A 409 44.18 -11.28 -10.65
N GLY A 410 43.82 -10.79 -11.82
CA GLY A 410 44.20 -11.33 -13.10
C GLY A 410 44.00 -10.29 -14.20
N GLY A 411 45.05 -9.59 -14.59
CA GLY A 411 45.00 -8.48 -15.53
C GLY A 411 44.72 -8.86 -16.98
N ARG A 412 44.20 -7.93 -17.74
CA ARG A 412 44.67 -7.41 -19.05
C ARG A 412 43.65 -6.55 -19.76
N THR A 413 44.06 -5.32 -19.93
CA THR A 413 44.01 -4.41 -21.12
C THR A 413 42.88 -4.48 -22.12
N SER A 414 42.26 -3.30 -22.25
CA SER A 414 41.99 -2.49 -23.45
C SER A 414 40.77 -2.75 -24.32
N THR A 415 40.14 -1.65 -24.56
CA THR A 415 39.60 -0.97 -25.76
C THR A 415 38.09 -0.95 -25.93
N ASP A 416 37.65 0.29 -25.95
CA ASP A 416 36.55 0.92 -26.70
C ASP A 416 35.49 0.02 -27.35
N SER A 417 34.22 0.29 -26.98
CA SER A 417 33.17 0.52 -28.00
C SER A 417 31.86 0.98 -27.38
N ALA A 418 31.50 2.14 -27.86
CA ALA A 418 30.17 2.68 -28.14
C ALA A 418 28.91 2.12 -27.46
N LEU A 419 28.25 3.03 -26.78
CA LEU A 419 26.85 3.01 -26.38
C LEU A 419 25.91 2.72 -27.57
N ALA A 420 25.14 1.66 -27.47
CA ALA A 420 23.93 1.49 -28.22
C ALA A 420 22.76 1.49 -27.22
N VAL A 421 21.98 2.54 -27.27
CA VAL A 421 20.65 2.60 -26.60
C VAL A 421 19.74 1.64 -27.34
N SER A 422 19.37 0.52 -26.73
CA SER A 422 18.29 -0.33 -27.20
C SER A 422 17.05 -0.07 -26.37
N SER A 423 16.02 0.40 -27.04
CA SER A 423 14.64 0.49 -26.59
C SER A 423 14.15 -0.83 -26.01
N SER A 424 13.53 -0.77 -24.85
CA SER A 424 12.89 -1.89 -24.17
C SER A 424 11.78 -2.52 -25.01
N PRO A 425 11.62 -3.84 -24.99
CA PRO A 425 10.43 -4.46 -25.53
C PRO A 425 9.27 -4.34 -24.54
N GLU A 426 8.11 -4.00 -25.07
CA GLU A 426 6.82 -3.94 -24.40
C GLU A 426 6.52 -5.26 -23.67
N GLY A 427 6.22 -5.17 -22.38
CA GLY A 427 5.66 -6.29 -21.62
C GLY A 427 4.24 -6.58 -22.09
N PRO A 428 3.77 -7.84 -21.96
CA PRO A 428 2.45 -8.23 -22.44
C PRO A 428 1.35 -7.46 -21.68
N SER A 429 0.43 -6.88 -22.44
CA SER A 429 -0.75 -6.20 -21.89
C SER A 429 -1.63 -7.19 -21.13
N LEU A 430 -2.35 -6.73 -20.11
CA LEU A 430 -3.32 -7.51 -19.33
C LEU A 430 -4.34 -8.26 -20.19
N GLN A 431 -4.55 -7.86 -21.43
CA GLN A 431 -5.44 -8.49 -22.39
C GLN A 431 -4.90 -9.82 -22.94
N SER A 432 -3.57 -10.02 -22.96
CA SER A 432 -2.95 -11.28 -23.41
C SER A 432 -2.94 -12.37 -22.34
N VAL A 433 -3.15 -12.00 -21.07
CA VAL A 433 -3.21 -12.97 -19.96
C VAL A 433 -4.64 -13.50 -19.77
N LEU A 434 -5.65 -12.79 -20.26
CA LEU A 434 -7.06 -13.20 -20.18
C LEU A 434 -7.54 -14.00 -21.42
N SER A 435 -6.80 -13.96 -22.54
CA SER A 435 -7.04 -14.78 -23.72
C SER A 435 -6.02 -15.92 -23.75
N GLY A 436 -6.16 -16.88 -22.84
CA GLY A 436 -5.39 -18.12 -22.90
C GLY A 436 -5.74 -18.90 -24.17
N GLU A 437 -4.98 -18.72 -25.23
CA GLU A 437 -4.94 -19.67 -26.32
C GLU A 437 -4.29 -20.95 -25.83
N LEU A 438 -5.13 -21.92 -25.44
CA LEU A 438 -4.74 -23.31 -25.33
C LEU A 438 -4.61 -23.87 -26.76
N ALA A 439 -3.39 -24.17 -27.13
CA ALA A 439 -3.13 -24.98 -28.29
C ALA A 439 -3.87 -26.35 -28.14
N ALA A 440 -4.76 -26.61 -29.07
CA ALA A 440 -5.45 -27.88 -29.18
C ALA A 440 -4.53 -28.91 -29.86
N ASP A 441 -4.24 -29.99 -29.15
CA ASP A 441 -3.93 -31.29 -29.76
C ASP A 441 -4.34 -32.38 -28.75
N ASP A 442 -5.59 -32.79 -28.81
CA ASP A 442 -6.03 -34.19 -28.75
C ASP A 442 -7.56 -34.29 -28.96
N PRO A 443 -8.07 -35.03 -30.00
CA PRO A 443 -9.47 -35.19 -30.19
C PRO A 443 -9.98 -36.46 -29.51
N GLY A 444 -10.62 -36.32 -28.35
CA GLY A 444 -11.28 -37.50 -27.76
C GLY A 444 -11.81 -37.32 -26.33
N SER A 445 -12.75 -36.43 -26.10
CA SER A 445 -13.84 -36.64 -25.13
C SER A 445 -14.84 -35.47 -25.16
N THR A 446 -15.81 -35.60 -26.06
CA THR A 446 -17.05 -34.82 -26.01
C THR A 446 -17.98 -35.44 -24.98
N GLY A 447 -18.35 -34.67 -23.95
CA GLY A 447 -19.42 -35.09 -23.02
C GLY A 447 -19.49 -34.24 -21.77
N GLY A 448 -20.33 -33.21 -21.77
CA GLY A 448 -20.93 -32.71 -20.55
C GLY A 448 -20.30 -31.47 -19.91
N LEU A 449 -20.41 -30.31 -20.53
CA LEU A 449 -20.41 -29.02 -19.82
C LEU A 449 -21.08 -27.88 -20.65
N LEU A 450 -22.30 -28.13 -21.14
CA LEU A 450 -23.11 -27.12 -21.83
C LEU A 450 -24.59 -27.22 -21.44
N ASP A 451 -24.88 -27.38 -20.12
CA ASP A 451 -26.23 -27.21 -19.57
C ASP A 451 -26.16 -26.62 -18.17
N ALA A 452 -25.75 -25.37 -18.03
CA ALA A 452 -25.93 -24.57 -16.81
C ALA A 452 -25.68 -23.09 -17.06
N ILE A 453 -26.18 -22.51 -18.16
CA ILE A 453 -26.31 -21.05 -18.28
C ILE A 453 -27.72 -20.80 -18.85
N ASP A 454 -28.72 -20.94 -18.01
CA ASP A 454 -29.99 -20.21 -18.14
C ASP A 454 -30.68 -20.12 -16.77
N GLY A 455 -30.87 -18.89 -16.33
CA GLY A 455 -31.84 -18.50 -15.30
C GLY A 455 -31.43 -18.72 -13.86
N GLY A 456 -30.99 -17.68 -13.18
CA GLY A 456 -30.98 -17.68 -11.71
C GLY A 456 -30.16 -16.56 -11.10
N ASP A 457 -30.83 -15.52 -10.70
CA ASP A 457 -30.56 -14.59 -9.60
C ASP A 457 -29.09 -14.32 -9.23
N VAL A 458 -28.65 -13.11 -9.52
CA VAL A 458 -27.45 -12.52 -8.94
C VAL A 458 -27.63 -12.48 -7.42
N GLU A 459 -27.03 -13.41 -6.70
CA GLU A 459 -26.95 -13.35 -5.24
C GLU A 459 -26.23 -12.09 -4.79
N PRO A 460 -26.78 -11.37 -3.78
CA PRO A 460 -26.10 -10.20 -3.21
C PRO A 460 -24.85 -10.66 -2.45
N ALA A 461 -23.77 -9.93 -2.70
CA ALA A 461 -22.45 -9.93 -2.07
C ALA A 461 -22.26 -10.87 -0.88
N ALA A 462 -21.25 -11.73 -0.98
CA ALA A 462 -20.81 -12.66 0.05
C ALA A 462 -20.89 -12.03 1.44
N ARG A 463 -21.67 -12.62 2.32
CA ARG A 463 -21.77 -12.25 3.74
C ARG A 463 -20.39 -12.37 4.36
N LEU A 464 -19.95 -11.33 5.04
CA LEU A 464 -18.74 -11.36 5.88
C LEU A 464 -18.79 -12.59 6.80
N SER A 465 -17.64 -13.23 7.00
CA SER A 465 -17.58 -14.30 7.99
C SER A 465 -17.96 -13.77 9.38
N PRO A 466 -18.51 -14.60 10.29
CA PRO A 466 -18.92 -14.15 11.63
C PRO A 466 -17.81 -13.46 12.42
N ALA A 467 -16.54 -13.78 12.14
CA ALA A 467 -15.38 -13.11 12.73
C ALA A 467 -15.18 -11.69 12.16
N LEU A 468 -15.40 -11.51 10.87
CA LEU A 468 -15.30 -10.19 10.22
C LEU A 468 -16.50 -9.30 10.55
N GLN A 469 -17.68 -9.90 10.76
CA GLN A 469 -18.85 -9.16 11.21
C GLN A 469 -18.63 -8.60 12.62
N ARG A 470 -18.08 -9.40 13.55
CA ARG A 470 -17.70 -8.91 14.90
C ARG A 470 -16.65 -7.79 14.84
N ILE A 471 -15.67 -7.88 13.94
CA ILE A 471 -14.68 -6.82 13.76
C ILE A 471 -15.33 -5.54 13.23
N ALA A 472 -16.32 -5.64 12.35
CA ALA A 472 -17.07 -4.50 11.87
C ALA A 472 -17.94 -3.89 12.98
N ASP A 473 -18.58 -4.72 13.78
CA ASP A 473 -19.45 -4.33 14.90
C ASP A 473 -18.61 -3.69 16.04
N ASP A 474 -17.42 -4.23 16.38
CA ASP A 474 -16.49 -3.64 17.36
C ASP A 474 -15.93 -2.27 16.89
N PHE A 475 -15.85 -2.04 15.57
CA PHE A 475 -15.52 -0.73 15.00
C PHE A 475 -16.64 0.31 15.12
N GLU A 476 -17.90 -0.15 15.18
CA GLU A 476 -19.07 0.74 15.33
C GLU A 476 -19.20 1.30 16.75
N ASP A 477 -18.91 0.50 17.76
CA ASP A 477 -19.16 0.88 19.16
C ASP A 477 -18.11 1.79 19.79
N GLY A 478 -16.96 2.03 19.16
CA GLY A 478 -15.95 3.00 19.64
C GLY A 478 -15.42 2.71 21.04
N VAL A 479 -15.62 1.51 21.57
CA VAL A 479 -15.36 1.14 22.96
C VAL A 479 -14.08 0.30 23.03
N ALA A 480 -12.94 0.97 23.02
CA ALA A 480 -11.78 0.44 23.72
C ALA A 480 -11.93 0.85 25.20
N ARG A 481 -12.42 -0.02 26.05
CA ARG A 481 -12.24 0.10 27.51
C ARG A 481 -10.83 -0.39 27.89
N PRO A 482 -10.24 0.18 28.96
CA PRO A 482 -8.81 0.19 29.26
C PRO A 482 -8.16 -1.19 29.46
#